data_079b1337a4a8725cf1562f9da562c5ca
#
_entry.id   079b1337a4a8725cf1562f9da562c5ca
#
_cell.length_a   1.000
_cell.length_b   1.000
_cell.length_c   1.000
_cell.angle_alpha   90.00
_cell.angle_beta   90.00
_cell.angle_gamma   90.00
#
_symmetry.space_group_name_H-M   'P 1'
#
loop_
_entity.id
_entity.type
_entity.pdbx_description
1 polymer ?
#
loop_
_entity_poly.entity_id
_entity_poly.type
_entity_poly.pdbx_seq_one_letter_code
_entity_poly.pdbx_strand_id
1 'polypeptide(L)'
;MRKLTFAMNVTLDGYIAAPGGDLGWSGGEGPDSSPSAELFQWWSDRVDATGLALYGRKLWEAMSSHWPTADKQPGATPAEIEFARRWRDMPKVVFSSTIGKVDWNTRLVTGDAVAEIARLKAGDGGPMDGGPMDIGGATLAGAAMRAGLIDEYALVTVPVLVGGGTPFFTALDSWVNLTLVETRTFPGGVVLTRYETRR
;
A
#
# COMPACT_ATOMS: atom_id res chain seq x y z
N MET A 1 -13.44 11.54 11.21
CA MET A 1 -13.22 10.28 10.46
C MET A 1 -11.81 10.27 9.91
N ARG A 2 -11.07 9.18 10.08
CA ARG A 2 -9.69 9.04 9.57
C ARG A 2 -9.67 8.90 8.06
N LYS A 3 -8.73 9.57 7.39
CA LYS A 3 -8.54 9.44 5.94
C LYS A 3 -7.98 8.05 5.62
N LEU A 4 -8.56 7.37 4.64
CA LEU A 4 -8.10 6.07 4.13
C LEU A 4 -7.57 6.25 2.72
N THR A 5 -6.30 5.96 2.52
CA THR A 5 -5.64 6.06 1.21
C THR A 5 -5.29 4.67 0.68
N PHE A 6 -5.56 4.42 -0.58
CA PHE A 6 -5.03 3.27 -1.31
C PHE A 6 -3.87 3.74 -2.19
N ALA A 7 -2.65 3.33 -1.82
CA ALA A 7 -1.42 3.69 -2.51
C ALA A 7 -0.65 2.44 -2.94
N MET A 8 -0.29 2.33 -4.22
CA MET A 8 0.50 1.21 -4.76
C MET A 8 1.31 1.66 -5.97
N ASN A 9 2.42 0.95 -6.21
CA ASN A 9 3.02 0.93 -7.54
C ASN A 9 2.04 0.28 -8.51
N VAL A 10 1.91 0.84 -9.70
CA VAL A 10 1.01 0.36 -10.73
C VAL A 10 1.70 0.44 -12.10
N THR A 11 1.50 -0.56 -12.95
CA THR A 11 1.98 -0.52 -14.34
C THR A 11 1.17 0.50 -15.14
N LEU A 12 1.71 0.96 -16.27
CA LEU A 12 1.00 1.91 -17.15
C LEU A 12 -0.34 1.34 -17.67
N ASP A 13 -0.44 0.03 -17.80
CA ASP A 13 -1.68 -0.68 -18.16
C ASP A 13 -2.57 -1.07 -16.95
N GLY A 14 -2.25 -0.57 -15.74
CA GLY A 14 -3.15 -0.57 -14.59
C GLY A 14 -3.07 -1.76 -13.65
N TYR A 15 -1.99 -2.53 -13.64
CA TYR A 15 -1.82 -3.70 -12.77
C TYR A 15 -0.85 -3.41 -11.61
N ILE A 16 -1.13 -3.98 -10.44
CA ILE A 16 -0.25 -3.94 -9.26
C ILE A 16 0.62 -5.19 -9.13
N ALA A 17 0.34 -6.23 -9.89
CA ALA A 17 1.16 -7.41 -10.05
C ALA A 17 0.93 -7.99 -11.45
N ALA A 18 1.97 -8.44 -12.11
CA ALA A 18 1.90 -9.15 -13.38
C ALA A 18 1.29 -10.56 -13.23
N PRO A 19 1.01 -11.30 -14.32
CA PRO A 19 0.53 -12.67 -14.24
C PRO A 19 1.41 -13.54 -13.33
N GLY A 20 0.77 -14.40 -12.53
CA GLY A 20 1.49 -15.19 -11.52
C GLY A 20 1.81 -14.45 -10.23
N GLY A 21 1.49 -13.17 -10.12
CA GLY A 21 1.79 -12.34 -8.94
C GLY A 21 3.20 -11.74 -8.98
N ASP A 22 3.82 -11.71 -10.14
CA ASP A 22 5.17 -11.18 -10.33
C ASP A 22 5.22 -9.67 -10.09
N LEU A 23 6.16 -9.23 -9.26
CA LEU A 23 6.42 -7.84 -8.89
C LEU A 23 7.78 -7.33 -9.43
N GLY A 24 8.51 -8.13 -10.20
CA GLY A 24 9.84 -7.79 -10.70
C GLY A 24 9.91 -6.47 -11.47
N TRP A 25 8.82 -6.09 -12.13
CA TRP A 25 8.68 -4.82 -12.83
C TRP A 25 8.71 -3.58 -11.91
N SER A 26 8.38 -3.72 -10.64
CA SER A 26 8.23 -2.59 -9.70
C SER A 26 9.57 -2.03 -9.21
N GLY A 27 10.65 -2.79 -9.37
CA GLY A 27 12.01 -2.36 -9.06
C GLY A 27 12.76 -1.72 -10.25
N GLY A 28 12.17 -1.76 -11.46
CA GLY A 28 12.84 -1.37 -12.70
C GLY A 28 13.68 -2.52 -13.29
N GLU A 29 13.83 -2.57 -14.63
CA GLU A 29 14.72 -3.52 -15.31
C GLU A 29 16.08 -2.88 -15.56
N GLY A 30 17.15 -3.59 -15.24
CA GLY A 30 18.52 -3.20 -15.55
C GLY A 30 19.46 -3.26 -14.33
N PRO A 31 20.73 -2.89 -14.50
CA PRO A 31 21.71 -2.87 -13.41
C PRO A 31 21.34 -1.88 -12.29
N ASP A 32 20.38 -0.96 -12.54
CA ASP A 32 19.83 0.02 -11.61
C ASP A 32 18.34 -0.27 -11.27
N SER A 33 17.98 -1.52 -11.11
CA SER A 33 16.60 -1.98 -10.88
C SER A 33 15.98 -1.57 -9.53
N SER A 34 16.69 -0.79 -8.72
CA SER A 34 16.15 -0.21 -7.50
C SER A 34 15.31 1.04 -7.79
N PRO A 35 14.24 1.30 -7.02
CA PRO A 35 13.54 2.57 -7.08
C PRO A 35 14.52 3.74 -6.92
N SER A 36 14.30 4.85 -7.62
CA SER A 36 15.13 6.03 -7.41
C SER A 36 15.11 6.45 -5.93
N ALA A 37 16.20 7.03 -5.44
CA ALA A 37 16.28 7.48 -4.05
C ALA A 37 15.12 8.43 -3.68
N GLU A 38 14.67 9.26 -4.63
CA GLU A 38 13.53 10.16 -4.44
C GLU A 38 12.20 9.41 -4.31
N LEU A 39 11.98 8.35 -5.10
CA LEU A 39 10.79 7.51 -5.00
C LEU A 39 10.80 6.71 -3.70
N PHE A 40 11.96 6.16 -3.34
CA PHE A 40 12.11 5.45 -2.07
C PHE A 40 11.87 6.38 -0.87
N GLN A 41 12.36 7.61 -0.91
CA GLN A 41 12.11 8.62 0.12
C GLN A 41 10.61 8.95 0.21
N TRP A 42 9.91 9.09 -0.90
CA TRP A 42 8.47 9.32 -0.90
C TRP A 42 7.70 8.18 -0.20
N TRP A 43 8.07 6.92 -0.46
CA TRP A 43 7.48 5.77 0.25
C TRP A 43 7.81 5.78 1.74
N SER A 44 9.03 6.18 2.11
CA SER A 44 9.46 6.28 3.51
C SER A 44 8.68 7.35 4.26
N ASP A 45 8.55 8.54 3.66
CA ASP A 45 7.77 9.65 4.23
C ASP A 45 6.30 9.25 4.41
N ARG A 46 5.78 8.43 3.50
CA ARG A 46 4.43 7.92 3.60
C ARG A 46 4.26 6.95 4.77
N VAL A 47 5.21 6.04 4.97
CA VAL A 47 5.20 5.14 6.14
C VAL A 47 5.22 5.95 7.44
N ASP A 48 6.01 7.02 7.51
CA ASP A 48 6.05 7.91 8.68
C ASP A 48 4.73 8.64 8.93
N ALA A 49 4.07 9.09 7.87
CA ALA A 49 2.79 9.79 7.97
C ALA A 49 1.61 8.84 8.30
N THR A 50 1.79 7.53 8.10
CA THR A 50 0.74 6.53 8.29
C THR A 50 0.55 6.20 9.77
N GLY A 51 -0.60 6.51 10.32
CA GLY A 51 -0.97 6.13 11.69
C GLY A 51 -1.40 4.68 11.84
N LEU A 52 -1.90 4.05 10.76
CA LEU A 52 -2.32 2.65 10.73
C LEU A 52 -2.28 2.09 9.31
N ALA A 53 -1.56 1.00 9.10
CA ALA A 53 -1.57 0.28 7.83
C ALA A 53 -2.52 -0.92 7.86
N LEU A 54 -3.32 -1.06 6.81
CA LEU A 54 -4.27 -2.14 6.61
C LEU A 54 -3.78 -3.04 5.48
N TYR A 55 -3.46 -4.28 5.76
CA TYR A 55 -2.90 -5.22 4.80
C TYR A 55 -3.82 -6.41 4.55
N GLY A 56 -4.00 -6.74 3.26
CA GLY A 56 -4.43 -8.08 2.88
C GLY A 56 -3.30 -9.11 3.07
N ARG A 57 -3.65 -10.39 3.15
CA ARG A 57 -2.69 -11.47 3.42
C ARG A 57 -1.46 -11.44 2.52
N LYS A 58 -1.62 -11.40 1.21
CA LYS A 58 -0.50 -11.45 0.26
C LYS A 58 0.50 -10.30 0.43
N LEU A 59 -0.01 -9.09 0.64
CA LEU A 59 0.86 -7.95 0.89
C LEU A 59 1.58 -8.08 2.23
N TRP A 60 0.88 -8.54 3.27
CA TRP A 60 1.51 -8.82 4.56
C TRP A 60 2.64 -9.83 4.42
N GLU A 61 2.41 -10.95 3.74
CA GLU A 61 3.42 -11.99 3.51
C GLU A 61 4.63 -11.42 2.76
N ALA A 62 4.40 -10.63 1.70
CA ALA A 62 5.48 -9.99 0.93
C ALA A 62 6.30 -9.00 1.79
N MET A 63 5.64 -8.10 2.51
CA MET A 63 6.31 -7.09 3.34
C MET A 63 7.03 -7.71 4.54
N SER A 64 6.40 -8.67 5.23
CA SER A 64 6.94 -9.31 6.42
C SER A 64 8.06 -10.31 6.14
N SER A 65 8.18 -10.81 4.92
CA SER A 65 9.31 -11.67 4.52
C SER A 65 10.62 -10.91 4.34
N HIS A 66 10.56 -9.61 4.07
CA HIS A 66 11.72 -8.79 3.74
C HIS A 66 12.03 -7.72 4.82
N TRP A 67 11.09 -6.81 5.07
CA TRP A 67 11.35 -5.59 5.85
C TRP A 67 11.80 -5.82 7.29
N PRO A 68 11.28 -6.82 8.07
CA PRO A 68 11.71 -7.00 9.46
C PRO A 68 13.20 -7.29 9.64
N THR A 69 13.86 -7.76 8.58
CA THR A 69 15.29 -8.15 8.62
C THR A 69 16.14 -7.43 7.57
N ALA A 70 15.56 -6.50 6.82
CA ALA A 70 16.27 -5.76 5.77
C ALA A 70 17.48 -4.99 6.32
N ASP A 71 17.38 -4.45 7.53
CA ASP A 71 18.47 -3.77 8.25
C ASP A 71 19.66 -4.68 8.61
N LYS A 72 19.50 -6.00 8.51
CA LYS A 72 20.56 -7.00 8.81
C LYS A 72 21.21 -7.56 7.54
N GLN A 73 20.73 -7.16 6.36
CA GLN A 73 21.26 -7.66 5.10
C GLN A 73 22.63 -7.03 4.79
N PRO A 74 23.60 -7.80 4.26
CA PRO A 74 24.84 -7.24 3.78
C PRO A 74 24.58 -6.17 2.72
N GLY A 75 25.13 -4.97 2.92
CA GLY A 75 24.96 -3.85 1.98
C GLY A 75 23.69 -3.04 2.15
N ALA A 76 22.89 -3.28 3.19
CA ALA A 76 21.72 -2.45 3.49
C ALA A 76 22.11 -0.97 3.60
N THR A 77 21.40 -0.13 2.86
CA THR A 77 21.60 1.32 2.88
C THR A 77 21.01 1.94 4.15
N PRO A 78 21.49 3.13 4.58
CA PRO A 78 20.88 3.84 5.72
C PRO A 78 19.37 4.06 5.57
N ALA A 79 18.90 4.30 4.34
CA ALA A 79 17.47 4.48 4.04
C ALA A 79 16.66 3.18 4.26
N GLU A 80 17.19 2.04 3.81
CA GLU A 80 16.54 0.73 4.04
C GLU A 80 16.52 0.34 5.51
N ILE A 81 17.59 0.62 6.24
CA ILE A 81 17.68 0.39 7.69
C ILE A 81 16.59 1.19 8.41
N GLU A 82 16.45 2.48 8.09
CA GLU A 82 15.46 3.35 8.70
C GLU A 82 14.02 2.92 8.31
N PHE A 83 13.78 2.59 7.03
CA PHE A 83 12.49 2.08 6.59
C PHE A 83 12.11 0.79 7.32
N ALA A 84 13.04 -0.15 7.45
CA ALA A 84 12.83 -1.41 8.17
C ALA A 84 12.40 -1.18 9.63
N ARG A 85 13.08 -0.24 10.32
CA ARG A 85 12.73 0.15 11.69
C ARG A 85 11.31 0.72 11.75
N ARG A 86 11.00 1.72 10.92
CA ARG A 86 9.69 2.38 10.86
C ARG A 86 8.58 1.39 10.52
N TRP A 87 8.82 0.50 9.57
CA TRP A 87 7.84 -0.52 9.21
C TRP A 87 7.54 -1.48 10.37
N ARG A 88 8.54 -1.90 11.15
CA ARG A 88 8.32 -2.73 12.36
C ARG A 88 7.46 -2.02 13.39
N ASP A 89 7.73 -0.73 13.62
CA ASP A 89 7.11 0.06 14.68
C ASP A 89 5.69 0.53 14.32
N MET A 90 5.43 0.79 13.04
CA MET A 90 4.13 1.24 12.54
C MET A 90 3.00 0.28 12.92
N PRO A 91 1.89 0.77 13.49
CA PRO A 91 0.71 -0.06 13.76
C PRO A 91 0.12 -0.65 12.49
N LYS A 92 -0.22 -1.93 12.52
CA LYS A 92 -0.76 -2.65 11.37
C LYS A 92 -1.97 -3.52 11.75
N VAL A 93 -2.89 -3.65 10.81
CA VAL A 93 -3.97 -4.63 10.85
C VAL A 93 -3.89 -5.50 9.60
N VAL A 94 -3.86 -6.80 9.78
CA VAL A 94 -3.89 -7.78 8.68
C VAL A 94 -5.25 -8.46 8.66
N PHE A 95 -5.84 -8.50 7.47
CA PHE A 95 -7.12 -9.17 7.23
C PHE A 95 -6.88 -10.51 6.55
N SER A 96 -7.10 -11.60 7.30
CA SER A 96 -6.91 -12.96 6.78
C SER A 96 -7.64 -13.99 7.64
N SER A 97 -8.25 -14.98 7.00
CA SER A 97 -8.81 -16.17 7.67
C SER A 97 -7.83 -17.36 7.70
N THR A 98 -6.65 -17.22 7.09
CA THR A 98 -5.70 -18.35 6.89
C THR A 98 -4.34 -18.13 7.55
N ILE A 99 -3.97 -16.89 7.93
CA ILE A 99 -2.78 -16.61 8.72
C ILE A 99 -3.07 -16.97 10.17
N GLY A 100 -2.19 -17.78 10.78
CA GLY A 100 -2.33 -18.18 12.19
C GLY A 100 -1.67 -17.21 13.18
N LYS A 101 -0.62 -16.49 12.77
CA LYS A 101 0.16 -15.61 13.63
C LYS A 101 0.68 -14.39 12.86
N VAL A 102 0.72 -13.25 13.55
CA VAL A 102 1.32 -11.99 13.07
C VAL A 102 2.25 -11.43 14.13
N ASP A 103 3.26 -10.69 13.71
CA ASP A 103 4.26 -10.02 14.56
C ASP A 103 4.41 -8.54 14.17
N TRP A 104 5.37 -7.84 14.76
CA TRP A 104 5.76 -6.46 14.42
C TRP A 104 4.62 -5.45 14.49
N ASN A 105 4.10 -5.25 15.71
CA ASN A 105 3.02 -4.30 15.99
C ASN A 105 1.78 -4.48 15.09
N THR A 106 1.38 -5.74 14.90
CA THR A 106 0.30 -6.12 14.00
C THR A 106 -0.82 -6.83 14.73
N ARG A 107 -2.06 -6.47 14.41
CA ARG A 107 -3.27 -7.16 14.84
C ARG A 107 -3.88 -7.96 13.68
N LEU A 108 -4.28 -9.20 13.93
CA LEU A 108 -4.99 -10.04 12.95
C LEU A 108 -6.51 -9.86 13.09
N VAL A 109 -7.18 -9.72 11.95
CA VAL A 109 -8.65 -9.69 11.83
C VAL A 109 -9.08 -10.82 10.90
N THR A 110 -9.95 -11.68 11.40
CA THR A 110 -10.48 -12.85 10.66
C THR A 110 -11.95 -12.68 10.24
N GLY A 111 -12.60 -11.61 10.68
CA GLY A 111 -14.02 -11.32 10.44
C GLY A 111 -14.28 -10.44 9.22
N ASP A 112 -15.41 -9.75 9.24
CA ASP A 112 -15.82 -8.83 8.17
C ASP A 112 -14.86 -7.65 8.05
N ALA A 113 -14.10 -7.65 6.96
CA ALA A 113 -13.09 -6.62 6.69
C ALA A 113 -13.72 -5.25 6.47
N VAL A 114 -14.85 -5.15 5.78
CA VAL A 114 -15.50 -3.88 5.47
C VAL A 114 -16.03 -3.23 6.74
N ALA A 115 -16.70 -4.00 7.58
CA ALA A 115 -17.19 -3.52 8.87
C ALA A 115 -16.06 -3.05 9.77
N GLU A 116 -14.96 -3.80 9.84
CA GLU A 116 -13.80 -3.42 10.65
C GLU A 116 -13.07 -2.18 10.11
N ILE A 117 -12.91 -2.04 8.78
CA ILE A 117 -12.34 -0.84 8.17
C ILE A 117 -13.21 0.38 8.49
N ALA A 118 -14.54 0.26 8.38
CA ALA A 118 -15.47 1.34 8.71
C ALA A 118 -15.36 1.76 10.19
N ARG A 119 -15.26 0.79 11.11
CA ARG A 119 -15.04 1.03 12.54
C ARG A 119 -13.73 1.77 12.81
N LEU A 120 -12.62 1.32 12.20
CA LEU A 120 -11.32 1.96 12.31
C LEU A 120 -11.30 3.38 11.73
N LYS A 121 -12.03 3.63 10.64
CA LYS A 121 -12.20 4.98 10.07
C LYS A 121 -12.97 5.92 10.99
N ALA A 122 -13.99 5.41 11.66
CA ALA A 122 -14.77 6.22 12.61
C ALA A 122 -13.94 6.73 13.79
N GLY A 123 -12.91 5.97 14.18
CA GLY A 123 -12.13 6.18 15.38
C GLY A 123 -12.93 5.72 16.60
N ASP A 124 -12.43 4.76 17.33
CA ASP A 124 -13.11 4.17 18.49
C ASP A 124 -12.37 4.43 19.82
N GLY A 125 -11.34 5.28 19.80
CA GLY A 125 -10.51 5.58 20.97
C GLY A 125 -9.58 4.44 21.38
N GLY A 126 -9.37 3.46 20.51
CA GLY A 126 -8.46 2.33 20.76
C GLY A 126 -6.99 2.71 20.62
N PRO A 127 -6.07 1.81 21.02
CA PRO A 127 -4.62 2.06 20.97
C PRO A 127 -4.04 2.24 19.55
N MET A 128 -4.80 1.89 18.52
CA MET A 128 -4.47 2.11 17.11
C MET A 128 -5.24 3.29 16.47
N ASP A 129 -5.88 4.11 17.31
CA ASP A 129 -6.73 5.21 16.85
C ASP A 129 -5.94 6.52 16.77
N GLY A 130 -5.16 6.67 15.71
CA GLY A 130 -4.39 7.89 15.48
C GLY A 130 -3.95 8.03 14.02
N GLY A 131 -4.00 9.25 13.47
CA GLY A 131 -3.50 9.60 12.15
C GLY A 131 -4.24 8.99 10.97
N PRO A 132 -3.77 9.24 9.75
CA PRO A 132 -4.32 8.68 8.51
C PRO A 132 -4.07 7.18 8.42
N MET A 133 -4.85 6.51 7.56
CA MET A 133 -4.75 5.07 7.33
C MET A 133 -4.34 4.80 5.88
N ASP A 134 -3.49 3.80 5.69
CA ASP A 134 -3.14 3.27 4.38
C ASP A 134 -3.67 1.83 4.23
N ILE A 135 -4.23 1.53 3.08
CA ILE A 135 -4.70 0.18 2.74
C ILE A 135 -3.89 -0.38 1.58
N GLY A 136 -3.53 -1.65 1.66
CA GLY A 136 -2.80 -2.35 0.61
C GLY A 136 -3.26 -3.78 0.38
N GLY A 137 -3.06 -4.24 -0.87
CA GLY A 137 -3.53 -5.53 -1.36
C GLY A 137 -4.86 -5.43 -2.10
N ALA A 138 -4.89 -5.91 -3.36
CA ALA A 138 -5.99 -5.70 -4.29
C ALA A 138 -7.36 -6.15 -3.77
N THR A 139 -7.43 -7.33 -3.16
CA THR A 139 -8.69 -7.90 -2.68
C THR A 139 -9.28 -7.06 -1.54
N LEU A 140 -8.44 -6.66 -0.57
CA LEU A 140 -8.86 -5.85 0.57
C LEU A 140 -9.25 -4.44 0.12
N ALA A 141 -8.40 -3.79 -0.68
CA ALA A 141 -8.70 -2.47 -1.23
C ALA A 141 -9.94 -2.50 -2.13
N GLY A 142 -10.11 -3.55 -2.94
CA GLY A 142 -11.29 -3.74 -3.78
C GLY A 142 -12.59 -3.84 -2.98
N ALA A 143 -12.57 -4.51 -1.82
CA ALA A 143 -13.72 -4.53 -0.92
C ALA A 143 -14.02 -3.14 -0.33
N ALA A 144 -12.98 -2.41 0.08
CA ALA A 144 -13.11 -1.05 0.58
C ALA A 144 -13.57 -0.05 -0.51
N MET A 145 -13.13 -0.23 -1.77
CA MET A 145 -13.60 0.57 -2.92
C MET A 145 -15.10 0.39 -3.14
N ARG A 146 -15.58 -0.87 -3.22
CA ARG A 146 -17.02 -1.15 -3.40
C ARG A 146 -17.88 -0.61 -2.27
N ALA A 147 -17.34 -0.58 -1.06
CA ALA A 147 -18.01 -0.01 0.12
C ALA A 147 -17.89 1.53 0.21
N GLY A 148 -17.24 2.20 -0.74
CA GLY A 148 -17.06 3.66 -0.72
C GLY A 148 -16.20 4.18 0.44
N LEU A 149 -15.30 3.34 0.97
CA LEU A 149 -14.48 3.68 2.15
C LEU A 149 -13.16 4.37 1.81
N ILE A 150 -12.70 4.30 0.56
CA ILE A 150 -11.45 4.95 0.12
C ILE A 150 -11.67 6.45 -0.04
N ASP A 151 -10.84 7.26 0.60
CA ASP A 151 -10.87 8.71 0.51
C ASP A 151 -9.87 9.25 -0.51
N GLU A 152 -8.76 8.52 -0.71
CA GLU A 152 -7.69 8.93 -1.62
C GLU A 152 -7.08 7.73 -2.34
N TYR A 153 -6.75 7.94 -3.61
CA TYR A 153 -5.98 7.01 -4.44
C TYR A 153 -4.64 7.64 -4.79
N ALA A 154 -3.53 6.93 -4.53
CA ALA A 154 -2.20 7.33 -4.92
C ALA A 154 -1.59 6.27 -5.84
N LEU A 155 -1.45 6.60 -7.12
CA LEU A 155 -0.92 5.72 -8.14
C LEU A 155 0.53 6.13 -8.43
N VAL A 156 1.48 5.24 -8.14
CA VAL A 156 2.87 5.37 -8.57
C VAL A 156 3.03 4.57 -9.86
N THR A 157 2.81 5.25 -10.98
CA THR A 157 2.77 4.63 -12.30
C THR A 157 4.17 4.41 -12.84
N VAL A 158 4.54 3.16 -13.02
CA VAL A 158 5.80 2.74 -13.64
C VAL A 158 5.57 2.58 -15.15
N PRO A 159 6.47 3.09 -16.02
CA PRO A 159 6.30 3.08 -17.47
C PRO A 159 6.58 1.70 -18.07
N VAL A 160 5.78 0.71 -17.70
CA VAL A 160 5.86 -0.68 -18.17
C VAL A 160 4.46 -1.21 -18.48
N LEU A 161 4.36 -2.10 -19.47
CA LEU A 161 3.16 -2.84 -19.80
C LEU A 161 3.40 -4.32 -19.50
N VAL A 162 2.50 -4.93 -18.70
CA VAL A 162 2.59 -6.35 -18.33
C VAL A 162 1.50 -7.21 -18.97
N GLY A 163 0.49 -6.58 -19.60
CA GLY A 163 -0.53 -7.24 -20.41
C GLY A 163 -1.58 -8.02 -19.63
N GLY A 164 -1.56 -7.97 -18.30
CA GLY A 164 -2.51 -8.69 -17.42
C GLY A 164 -2.00 -8.83 -16.01
N GLY A 165 -2.79 -9.50 -15.16
CA GLY A 165 -2.41 -9.73 -13.76
C GLY A 165 -3.45 -9.24 -12.76
N THR A 166 -3.00 -8.73 -11.62
CA THR A 166 -3.86 -8.17 -10.56
C THR A 166 -4.08 -6.68 -10.79
N PRO A 167 -5.30 -6.23 -11.11
CA PRO A 167 -5.55 -4.82 -11.40
C PRO A 167 -5.51 -3.96 -10.13
N PHE A 168 -5.14 -2.67 -10.29
CA PHE A 168 -5.23 -1.68 -9.22
C PHE A 168 -6.68 -1.40 -8.86
N PHE A 169 -7.53 -1.16 -9.85
CA PHE A 169 -8.96 -0.90 -9.64
C PHE A 169 -9.78 -2.18 -9.79
N THR A 170 -10.77 -2.36 -8.92
CA THR A 170 -11.78 -3.42 -9.05
C THR A 170 -12.99 -2.92 -9.84
N ALA A 171 -13.82 -3.84 -10.33
CA ALA A 171 -15.13 -3.48 -10.85
C ALA A 171 -16.00 -2.83 -9.76
N LEU A 172 -16.69 -1.77 -10.12
CA LEU A 172 -17.59 -0.99 -9.25
C LEU A 172 -18.99 -0.99 -9.86
N ASP A 173 -20.01 -0.93 -9.01
CA ASP A 173 -21.42 -0.87 -9.43
C ASP A 173 -21.82 0.53 -9.91
N SER A 174 -21.04 1.56 -9.55
CA SER A 174 -21.25 2.95 -9.95
C SER A 174 -19.90 3.68 -10.07
N TRP A 175 -19.91 4.81 -10.76
CA TRP A 175 -18.72 5.65 -10.87
C TRP A 175 -18.40 6.38 -9.56
N VAL A 176 -17.11 6.57 -9.34
CA VAL A 176 -16.58 7.40 -8.26
C VAL A 176 -15.90 8.60 -8.89
N ASN A 177 -16.41 9.80 -8.63
CA ASN A 177 -15.79 11.02 -9.12
C ASN A 177 -14.56 11.37 -8.27
N LEU A 178 -13.49 11.76 -8.95
CA LEU A 178 -12.20 12.05 -8.33
C LEU A 178 -11.77 13.48 -8.64
N THR A 179 -10.98 14.07 -7.75
CA THR A 179 -10.27 15.33 -7.95
C THR A 179 -8.78 15.07 -7.89
N LEU A 180 -8.05 15.45 -8.93
CA LEU A 180 -6.58 15.41 -8.91
C LEU A 180 -6.07 16.43 -7.89
N VAL A 181 -5.23 15.96 -6.95
CA VAL A 181 -4.65 16.81 -5.89
C VAL A 181 -3.13 16.93 -6.00
N GLU A 182 -2.48 15.98 -6.66
CA GLU A 182 -1.03 16.03 -6.88
C GLU A 182 -0.62 15.26 -8.14
N THR A 183 0.38 15.78 -8.84
CA THR A 183 1.16 15.06 -9.86
C THR A 183 2.63 15.33 -9.62
N ARG A 184 3.44 14.28 -9.60
CA ARG A 184 4.89 14.37 -9.46
C ARG A 184 5.56 13.34 -10.35
N THR A 185 6.68 13.70 -10.98
CA THR A 185 7.53 12.78 -11.74
C THR A 185 8.78 12.43 -10.95
N PHE A 186 9.24 11.20 -11.11
CA PHE A 186 10.48 10.69 -10.55
C PHE A 186 11.43 10.25 -11.66
N PRO A 187 12.73 10.10 -11.38
CA PRO A 187 13.68 9.49 -12.32
C PRO A 187 13.18 8.14 -12.86
N GLY A 188 13.53 7.80 -14.09
CA GLY A 188 13.05 6.60 -14.76
C GLY A 188 11.63 6.69 -15.35
N GLY A 189 11.06 7.89 -15.41
CA GLY A 189 9.72 8.12 -16.00
C GLY A 189 8.56 7.68 -15.11
N VAL A 190 8.80 7.39 -13.85
CA VAL A 190 7.74 7.07 -12.88
C VAL A 190 6.92 8.31 -12.56
N VAL A 191 5.59 8.19 -12.55
CA VAL A 191 4.66 9.29 -12.30
C VAL A 191 3.76 8.95 -11.11
N LEU A 192 3.80 9.80 -10.10
CA LEU A 192 2.80 9.81 -9.02
C LEU A 192 1.62 10.66 -9.43
N THR A 193 0.42 10.11 -9.29
CA THR A 193 -0.82 10.88 -9.30
C THR A 193 -1.63 10.58 -8.05
N ARG A 194 -2.13 11.63 -7.39
CA ARG A 194 -3.00 11.49 -6.22
C ARG A 194 -4.36 12.10 -6.51
N TYR A 195 -5.39 11.36 -6.15
CA TYR A 195 -6.78 11.77 -6.37
C TYR A 195 -7.58 11.62 -5.07
N GLU A 196 -8.38 12.60 -4.74
CA GLU A 196 -9.37 12.53 -3.66
C GLU A 196 -10.77 12.21 -4.22
N THR A 197 -11.53 11.39 -3.49
CA THR A 197 -12.93 11.10 -3.82
C THR A 197 -13.79 12.33 -3.57
N ARG A 198 -14.62 12.67 -4.55
CA ARG A 198 -15.69 13.70 -4.38
C ARG A 198 -16.86 13.04 -3.70
N ARG A 199 -17.27 13.57 -2.58
CA ARG A 199 -18.50 13.20 -1.87
C ARG A 199 -19.56 14.27 -2.05
#